data_b45e709ade597f0523220dbf20fd0a0d
#
_entry.id   b45e709ade597f0523220dbf20fd0a0d
#
_cell.length_a   1.000
_cell.length_b   1.000
_cell.length_c   1.000
_cell.angle_alpha   90.00
_cell.angle_beta   90.00
_cell.angle_gamma   90.00
#
_symmetry.space_group_name_H-M   'P 1'
#
loop_
_entity.id
_entity.type
_entity.pdbx_description
1 polymer ?
#
loop_
_entity_poly.entity_id
_entity_poly.type
_entity_poly.pdbx_seq_one_letter_code
_entity_poly.pdbx_strand_id
1 'polypeptide(L)'
;IGDWRSRNAEDYKYVQSPGENNALGNVKINFPNNHAVYLHDTNHRDLFVKNMRSLSSGCVRVENPLQLAEYLLYNKEGYSSSKIDSIVFFKKTKTVKMIEEVDVHILYFTAWYDDGFLQFRNDIYNYDQELFLRLSNQFRSNIVTSVRVINK
;
A
#
# COMPACT_ATOMS: atom_id res chain seq x y z
N ILE A 1 -10.80 31.44 16.85
CA ILE A 1 -9.76 31.23 15.84
C ILE A 1 -8.49 31.80 16.42
N GLY A 2 -7.55 30.95 16.83
CA GLY A 2 -6.29 31.36 17.45
C GLY A 2 -5.41 32.15 16.47
N ASP A 3 -4.64 33.11 17.00
CA ASP A 3 -3.67 33.84 16.20
C ASP A 3 -2.49 32.95 15.84
N TRP A 4 -2.43 32.53 14.58
CA TRP A 4 -1.38 31.68 13.99
C TRP A 4 0.02 32.27 14.11
N ARG A 5 0.15 33.57 14.41
CA ARG A 5 1.41 34.29 14.41
C ARG A 5 2.11 34.29 15.77
N SER A 6 1.40 33.86 16.83
CA SER A 6 1.88 34.00 18.21
C SER A 6 2.34 32.67 18.86
N ARG A 7 2.20 31.52 18.19
CA ARG A 7 2.55 30.19 18.73
C ARG A 7 3.30 29.35 17.71
N ASN A 8 4.15 28.46 18.21
CA ASN A 8 4.84 27.48 17.35
C ASN A 8 3.83 26.50 16.76
N ALA A 9 4.01 26.13 15.49
CA ALA A 9 3.15 25.16 14.81
C ALA A 9 3.09 23.80 15.52
N GLU A 10 4.13 23.45 16.27
CA GLU A 10 4.27 22.22 17.06
C GLU A 10 3.31 22.16 18.27
N ASP A 11 2.81 23.31 18.73
CA ASP A 11 1.86 23.39 19.86
C ASP A 11 0.43 22.95 19.46
N TYR A 12 0.19 22.67 18.18
CA TYR A 12 -1.13 22.34 17.65
C TYR A 12 -1.20 20.91 17.11
N LYS A 13 -2.27 20.22 17.46
CA LYS A 13 -2.66 18.98 16.81
C LYS A 13 -3.53 19.30 15.61
N TYR A 14 -3.00 19.05 14.42
CA TYR A 14 -3.74 19.21 13.16
C TYR A 14 -4.54 17.95 12.87
N VAL A 15 -5.84 18.09 12.65
CA VAL A 15 -6.73 16.99 12.30
C VAL A 15 -7.58 17.39 11.10
N GLN A 16 -7.51 16.61 10.03
CA GLN A 16 -8.40 16.77 8.90
C GLN A 16 -9.70 15.99 9.16
N SER A 17 -10.83 16.66 9.06
CA SER A 17 -12.14 16.00 9.21
C SER A 17 -12.36 14.92 8.14
N PRO A 18 -13.06 13.81 8.47
CA PRO A 18 -13.44 12.80 7.49
C PRO A 18 -14.30 13.41 6.37
N GLY A 19 -14.18 12.85 5.16
CA GLY A 19 -15.01 13.25 4.04
C GLY A 19 -14.26 13.33 2.71
N GLU A 20 -14.95 13.78 1.68
CA GLU A 20 -14.48 13.81 0.30
C GLU A 20 -13.20 14.62 0.07
N ASN A 21 -12.95 15.63 0.89
CA ASN A 21 -11.73 16.44 0.81
C ASN A 21 -10.58 15.88 1.65
N ASN A 22 -10.80 14.80 2.41
CA ASN A 22 -9.75 14.18 3.18
C ASN A 22 -8.84 13.36 2.25
N ALA A 23 -7.52 13.56 2.36
CA ALA A 23 -6.56 12.82 1.56
C ALA A 23 -6.63 11.29 1.76
N LEU A 24 -7.09 10.84 2.93
CA LEU A 24 -7.34 9.43 3.28
C LEU A 24 -8.80 9.00 3.03
N GLY A 25 -9.64 9.87 2.43
CA GLY A 25 -11.04 9.61 2.14
C GLY A 25 -11.85 9.22 3.38
N ASN A 26 -12.59 8.13 3.29
CA ASN A 26 -13.51 7.66 4.32
C ASN A 26 -12.99 6.44 5.11
N VAL A 27 -12.00 5.73 4.59
CA VAL A 27 -11.51 4.45 5.17
C VAL A 27 -10.01 4.42 5.25
N LYS A 28 -9.50 3.99 6.39
CA LYS A 28 -8.09 3.68 6.61
C LYS A 28 -7.99 2.30 7.26
N ILE A 29 -7.20 1.41 6.67
CA ILE A 29 -6.94 0.06 7.16
C ILE A 29 -5.49 -0.03 7.58
N ASN A 30 -5.27 -0.18 8.88
CA ASN A 30 -3.94 -0.32 9.46
C ASN A 30 -3.60 -1.80 9.62
N PHE A 31 -2.36 -2.14 9.36
CA PHE A 31 -1.76 -3.44 9.64
C PHE A 31 -0.34 -3.27 10.19
N PRO A 32 0.16 -4.18 11.01
CA PRO A 32 1.51 -4.10 11.56
C PRO A 32 2.57 -4.16 10.46
N ASN A 33 3.48 -3.18 10.44
CA ASN A 33 4.65 -3.17 9.56
C ASN A 33 5.68 -2.13 10.04
N ASN A 34 6.95 -2.29 9.60
CA ASN A 34 8.06 -1.42 10.00
C ASN A 34 8.19 -0.14 9.16
N HIS A 35 7.32 0.07 8.18
CA HIS A 35 7.42 1.16 7.20
C HIS A 35 6.33 2.23 7.37
N ALA A 36 5.47 2.09 8.39
CA ALA A 36 4.31 2.95 8.61
C ALA A 36 3.36 3.04 7.39
N VAL A 37 3.31 1.97 6.58
CA VAL A 37 2.43 1.86 5.41
C VAL A 37 1.06 1.35 5.86
N TYR A 38 0.00 1.83 5.19
CA TYR A 38 -1.39 1.41 5.40
C TYR A 38 -2.16 1.45 4.08
N LEU A 39 -3.32 0.78 4.06
CA LEU A 39 -4.27 0.91 2.96
C LEU A 39 -5.27 2.02 3.29
N HIS A 40 -5.68 2.80 2.29
CA HIS A 40 -6.62 3.89 2.54
C HIS A 40 -7.45 4.27 1.31
N ASP A 41 -8.58 4.91 1.56
CA ASP A 41 -9.37 5.60 0.56
C ASP A 41 -8.62 6.85 0.05
N THR A 42 -9.14 7.50 -0.96
CA THR A 42 -8.56 8.71 -1.54
C THR A 42 -9.63 9.64 -2.08
N ASN A 43 -9.37 10.93 -2.01
CA ASN A 43 -10.12 11.96 -2.70
C ASN A 43 -9.78 12.05 -4.21
N HIS A 44 -8.67 11.42 -4.65
CA HIS A 44 -8.21 11.40 -6.04
C HIS A 44 -8.55 10.07 -6.72
N ARG A 45 -9.84 9.81 -6.93
CA ARG A 45 -10.32 8.57 -7.57
C ARG A 45 -10.03 8.52 -9.07
N ASP A 46 -9.84 9.68 -9.69
CA ASP A 46 -9.42 9.84 -11.08
C ASP A 46 -8.08 9.16 -11.39
N LEU A 47 -7.26 8.92 -10.38
CA LEU A 47 -5.95 8.30 -10.56
C LEU A 47 -6.03 6.79 -10.83
N PHE A 48 -7.16 6.12 -10.52
CA PHE A 48 -7.31 4.68 -10.78
C PHE A 48 -7.45 4.33 -12.26
N VAL A 49 -7.81 5.28 -13.12
CA VAL A 49 -7.86 5.07 -14.58
C VAL A 49 -6.49 5.19 -15.26
N LYS A 50 -5.45 5.61 -14.52
CA LYS A 50 -4.11 5.77 -15.07
C LYS A 50 -3.36 4.44 -15.13
N ASN A 51 -2.57 4.24 -16.17
CA ASN A 51 -1.68 3.07 -16.31
C ASN A 51 -0.50 3.14 -15.34
N MET A 52 0.08 4.33 -15.13
CA MET A 52 1.13 4.57 -14.15
C MET A 52 0.50 4.94 -12.81
N ARG A 53 0.70 4.09 -11.78
CA ARG A 53 0.04 4.22 -10.47
C ARG A 53 0.99 4.43 -9.29
N SER A 54 2.28 4.64 -9.54
CA SER A 54 3.28 5.00 -8.52
C SER A 54 3.15 6.48 -8.13
N LEU A 55 2.04 6.84 -7.49
CA LEU A 55 1.61 8.22 -7.24
C LEU A 55 1.45 8.53 -5.75
N SER A 56 1.94 7.67 -4.86
CA SER A 56 1.89 7.87 -3.41
C SER A 56 3.30 7.96 -2.83
N SER A 57 3.40 8.38 -1.58
CA SER A 57 4.68 8.37 -0.83
C SER A 57 4.96 7.05 -0.11
N GLY A 58 4.21 5.97 -0.41
CA GLY A 58 4.39 4.63 0.14
C GLY A 58 3.09 3.92 0.56
N CYS A 59 2.09 4.65 1.04
CA CYS A 59 0.80 4.06 1.38
C CYS A 59 0.02 3.64 0.12
N VAL A 60 -0.83 2.63 0.25
CA VAL A 60 -1.57 2.06 -0.88
C VAL A 60 -3.01 2.56 -0.90
N ARG A 61 -3.41 3.17 -2.00
CA ARG A 61 -4.79 3.62 -2.24
C ARG A 61 -5.65 2.46 -2.69
N VAL A 62 -6.88 2.39 -2.17
CA VAL A 62 -7.85 1.36 -2.49
C VAL A 62 -8.98 1.97 -3.31
N GLU A 63 -9.32 1.36 -4.45
CA GLU A 63 -10.36 1.86 -5.35
C GLU A 63 -11.76 1.70 -4.74
N ASN A 64 -12.04 0.54 -4.12
CA ASN A 64 -13.32 0.21 -3.49
C ASN A 64 -13.15 -0.01 -1.96
N PRO A 65 -12.79 1.04 -1.19
CA PRO A 65 -12.38 0.90 0.20
C PRO A 65 -13.51 0.51 1.14
N LEU A 66 -14.76 0.92 0.85
CA LEU A 66 -15.93 0.53 1.65
C LEU A 66 -16.24 -0.95 1.49
N GLN A 67 -16.19 -1.46 0.25
CA GLN A 67 -16.40 -2.89 -0.02
C GLN A 67 -15.33 -3.75 0.67
N LEU A 68 -14.08 -3.29 0.65
CA LEU A 68 -13.01 -3.98 1.38
C LEU A 68 -13.24 -3.93 2.91
N ALA A 69 -13.69 -2.79 3.44
CA ALA A 69 -14.02 -2.69 4.86
C ALA A 69 -15.19 -3.61 5.25
N GLU A 70 -16.22 -3.72 4.42
CA GLU A 70 -17.33 -4.66 4.61
C GLU A 70 -16.84 -6.10 4.66
N TYR A 71 -16.02 -6.49 3.69
CA TYR A 71 -15.42 -7.83 3.64
C TYR A 71 -14.61 -8.15 4.90
N LEU A 72 -13.75 -7.23 5.33
CA LEU A 72 -12.89 -7.41 6.50
C LEU A 72 -13.66 -7.41 7.84
N LEU A 73 -14.84 -6.81 7.86
CA LEU A 73 -15.70 -6.75 9.05
C LEU A 73 -16.91 -7.69 9.00
N TYR A 74 -16.99 -8.54 7.96
CA TYR A 74 -18.14 -9.41 7.71
C TYR A 74 -18.55 -10.25 8.91
N ASN A 75 -17.59 -10.84 9.62
CA ASN A 75 -17.84 -11.68 10.79
C ASN A 75 -18.01 -10.88 12.10
N LYS A 76 -17.97 -9.55 12.03
CA LYS A 76 -18.09 -8.71 13.21
C LYS A 76 -19.55 -8.30 13.44
N GLU A 77 -20.13 -8.77 14.51
CA GLU A 77 -21.50 -8.41 14.89
C GLU A 77 -21.70 -6.89 14.93
N GLY A 78 -22.80 -6.44 14.33
CA GLY A 78 -23.17 -5.03 14.28
C GLY A 78 -22.41 -4.18 13.21
N TYR A 79 -21.65 -4.82 12.31
CA TYR A 79 -20.97 -4.15 11.18
C TYR A 79 -21.48 -4.63 9.82
N SER A 80 -22.80 -4.52 9.62
CA SER A 80 -23.39 -4.68 8.29
C SER A 80 -23.04 -3.49 7.38
N SER A 81 -23.23 -3.66 6.08
CA SER A 81 -23.09 -2.61 5.06
C SER A 81 -23.80 -1.32 5.47
N SER A 82 -25.06 -1.41 5.86
CA SER A 82 -25.86 -0.26 6.32
C SER A 82 -25.28 0.43 7.56
N LYS A 83 -24.61 -0.32 8.42
CA LYS A 83 -23.92 0.25 9.59
C LYS A 83 -22.67 1.02 9.20
N ILE A 84 -21.91 0.50 8.25
CA ILE A 84 -20.71 1.16 7.71
C ILE A 84 -21.12 2.44 7.00
N ASP A 85 -22.16 2.39 6.15
CA ASP A 85 -22.71 3.56 5.47
C ASP A 85 -23.18 4.63 6.45
N SER A 86 -23.82 4.25 7.55
CA SER A 86 -24.23 5.17 8.59
C SER A 86 -23.04 5.88 9.25
N ILE A 87 -21.94 5.14 9.51
CA ILE A 87 -20.71 5.72 10.11
C ILE A 87 -20.12 6.76 9.13
N VAL A 88 -20.05 6.44 7.85
CA VAL A 88 -19.55 7.34 6.79
C VAL A 88 -20.45 8.58 6.68
N PHE A 89 -21.75 8.38 6.64
CA PHE A 89 -22.73 9.46 6.54
C PHE A 89 -22.60 10.50 7.66
N PHE A 90 -22.44 10.02 8.91
CA PHE A 90 -22.29 10.92 10.06
C PHE A 90 -20.90 11.56 10.19
N LYS A 91 -19.97 11.25 9.29
CA LYS A 91 -18.60 11.82 9.25
C LYS A 91 -17.87 11.77 10.60
N LYS A 92 -18.11 10.71 11.38
CA LYS A 92 -17.45 10.48 12.67
C LYS A 92 -16.37 9.43 12.52
N THR A 93 -15.15 9.77 12.88
CA THR A 93 -14.07 8.78 12.91
C THR A 93 -14.37 7.70 13.94
N LYS A 94 -14.38 6.45 13.51
CA LYS A 94 -14.56 5.28 14.36
C LYS A 94 -13.48 4.24 14.06
N THR A 95 -12.72 3.87 15.07
CA THR A 95 -11.75 2.78 14.98
C THR A 95 -12.43 1.46 15.31
N VAL A 96 -12.26 0.47 14.47
CA VAL A 96 -12.82 -0.88 14.63
C VAL A 96 -11.68 -1.88 14.53
N LYS A 97 -11.53 -2.74 15.54
CA LYS A 97 -10.57 -3.84 15.49
C LYS A 97 -11.24 -5.04 14.82
N MET A 98 -10.53 -5.68 13.89
CA MET A 98 -10.95 -6.93 13.27
C MET A 98 -10.98 -8.07 14.29
N ILE A 99 -11.80 -9.09 14.04
CA ILE A 99 -11.85 -10.33 14.87
C ILE A 99 -10.80 -11.31 14.37
N GLU A 100 -10.76 -11.51 13.04
CA GLU A 100 -9.84 -12.43 12.39
C GLU A 100 -8.69 -11.66 11.75
N GLU A 101 -7.50 -12.20 11.85
CA GLU A 101 -6.32 -11.63 11.19
C GLU A 101 -6.30 -12.07 9.74
N VAL A 102 -5.89 -11.15 8.86
CA VAL A 102 -5.73 -11.39 7.42
C VAL A 102 -4.33 -10.98 7.04
N ASP A 103 -3.60 -11.90 6.41
CA ASP A 103 -2.26 -11.62 5.90
C ASP A 103 -2.31 -10.59 4.77
N VAL A 104 -1.42 -9.60 4.84
CA VAL A 104 -1.28 -8.55 3.82
C VAL A 104 0.08 -8.66 3.17
N HIS A 105 0.10 -8.97 1.86
CA HIS A 105 1.29 -9.00 1.04
C HIS A 105 1.25 -7.84 0.04
N ILE A 106 2.22 -6.92 0.14
CA ILE A 106 2.40 -5.83 -0.83
C ILE A 106 3.62 -6.16 -1.68
N LEU A 107 3.38 -6.50 -2.95
CA LEU A 107 4.40 -6.95 -3.88
C LEU A 107 4.39 -6.07 -5.12
N TYR A 108 5.56 -5.94 -5.76
CA TYR A 108 5.70 -5.31 -7.07
C TYR A 108 6.37 -6.31 -8.02
N PHE A 109 5.63 -6.72 -9.03
CA PHE A 109 6.13 -7.58 -10.10
C PHE A 109 6.33 -6.75 -11.36
N THR A 110 7.48 -6.91 -12.00
CA THR A 110 7.81 -6.33 -13.30
C THR A 110 7.36 -7.22 -14.45
N ALA A 111 7.18 -8.53 -14.17
CA ALA A 111 6.63 -9.50 -15.10
C ALA A 111 5.70 -10.48 -14.38
N TRP A 112 4.53 -10.76 -14.96
CA TRP A 112 3.60 -11.78 -14.46
C TRP A 112 2.77 -12.36 -15.61
N TYR A 113 2.17 -13.51 -15.36
CA TYR A 113 1.27 -14.15 -16.30
C TYR A 113 -0.18 -13.93 -15.85
N ASP A 114 -1.01 -13.44 -16.76
CA ASP A 114 -2.41 -13.16 -16.50
C ASP A 114 -3.22 -13.36 -17.79
N ASP A 115 -4.37 -14.04 -17.68
CA ASP A 115 -5.32 -14.30 -18.75
C ASP A 115 -4.69 -14.76 -20.09
N GLY A 116 -3.71 -15.69 -20.00
CA GLY A 116 -3.05 -16.28 -21.18
C GLY A 116 -1.89 -15.46 -21.74
N PHE A 117 -1.55 -14.30 -21.14
CA PHE A 117 -0.51 -13.39 -21.63
C PHE A 117 0.53 -13.06 -20.58
N LEU A 118 1.77 -12.88 -21.03
CA LEU A 118 2.81 -12.27 -20.22
C LEU A 118 2.60 -10.75 -20.18
N GLN A 119 2.51 -10.23 -18.96
CA GLN A 119 2.39 -8.81 -18.69
C GLN A 119 3.74 -8.29 -18.21
N PHE A 120 4.08 -7.04 -18.58
CA PHE A 120 5.32 -6.39 -18.19
C PHE A 120 5.06 -4.98 -17.66
N ARG A 121 5.86 -4.56 -16.68
CA ARG A 121 5.88 -3.19 -16.14
C ARG A 121 7.31 -2.70 -15.97
N ASN A 122 7.47 -1.39 -15.92
CA ASN A 122 8.76 -0.77 -15.67
C ASN A 122 9.27 -1.13 -14.25
N ASP A 123 10.55 -1.42 -14.15
CA ASP A 123 11.23 -1.64 -12.85
C ASP A 123 11.49 -0.31 -12.15
N ILE A 124 10.44 0.28 -11.56
CA ILE A 124 10.51 1.59 -10.89
C ILE A 124 11.30 1.56 -9.59
N TYR A 125 11.58 0.36 -9.04
CA TYR A 125 12.34 0.16 -7.81
C TYR A 125 13.76 -0.35 -8.06
N ASN A 126 14.14 -0.60 -9.32
CA ASN A 126 15.41 -1.17 -9.75
C ASN A 126 15.71 -2.56 -9.15
N TYR A 127 14.68 -3.33 -8.81
CA TYR A 127 14.83 -4.67 -8.23
C TYR A 127 15.33 -5.69 -9.25
N ASP A 128 14.90 -5.61 -10.51
CA ASP A 128 15.33 -6.50 -11.57
C ASP A 128 16.80 -6.27 -11.91
N GLN A 129 17.25 -5.02 -11.94
CA GLN A 129 18.65 -4.68 -12.16
C GLN A 129 19.52 -5.22 -11.02
N GLU A 130 19.11 -5.05 -9.79
CA GLU A 130 19.84 -5.56 -8.63
C GLU A 130 19.91 -7.10 -8.64
N LEU A 131 18.77 -7.76 -8.92
CA LEU A 131 18.69 -9.22 -9.04
C LEU A 131 19.60 -9.74 -10.15
N PHE A 132 19.59 -9.11 -11.32
CA PHE A 132 20.44 -9.46 -12.44
C PHE A 132 21.94 -9.38 -12.09
N LEU A 133 22.37 -8.30 -11.41
CA LEU A 133 23.73 -8.13 -10.97
C LEU A 133 24.16 -9.20 -9.96
N ARG A 134 23.31 -9.55 -9.00
CA ARG A 134 23.56 -10.60 -8.01
C ARG A 134 23.70 -11.97 -8.68
N LEU A 135 22.78 -12.32 -9.55
CA LEU A 135 22.82 -13.59 -10.31
C LEU A 135 24.04 -13.67 -11.22
N SER A 136 24.37 -12.62 -11.97
CA SER A 136 25.53 -12.54 -12.85
C SER A 136 26.85 -12.77 -12.11
N ASN A 137 26.99 -12.18 -10.92
CA ASN A 137 28.16 -12.35 -10.08
C ASN A 137 28.25 -13.78 -9.52
N GLN A 138 27.13 -14.39 -9.16
CA GLN A 138 27.06 -15.78 -8.69
C GLN A 138 27.45 -16.75 -9.80
N PHE A 139 26.99 -16.56 -11.02
CA PHE A 139 27.39 -17.37 -12.18
C PHE A 139 28.88 -17.20 -12.50
N ARG A 140 29.44 -15.99 -12.44
CA ARG A 140 30.87 -15.76 -12.67
C ARG A 140 31.73 -16.45 -11.62
N SER A 141 31.36 -16.43 -10.35
CA SER A 141 32.08 -17.11 -9.28
C SER A 141 32.11 -18.65 -9.46
N ASN A 142 31.05 -19.22 -10.01
CA ASN A 142 30.97 -20.66 -10.26
C ASN A 142 31.75 -21.11 -11.51
N ILE A 143 31.98 -20.22 -12.48
CA ILE A 143 32.77 -20.54 -13.70
C ILE A 143 34.27 -20.50 -13.43
N VAL A 144 34.76 -19.69 -12.50
CA VAL A 144 36.21 -19.50 -12.23
C VAL A 144 36.81 -20.60 -11.35
N THR A 145 36.01 -21.43 -10.68
CA THR A 145 36.50 -22.44 -9.71
C THR A 145 36.87 -23.79 -10.31
N SER A 146 36.84 -23.97 -11.64
CA SER A 146 37.08 -25.30 -12.27
C SER A 146 38.25 -25.40 -13.24
N VAL A 147 39.21 -24.45 -13.23
CA VAL A 147 40.44 -24.60 -14.03
C VAL A 147 41.58 -25.09 -13.10
N ARG A 148 41.76 -26.42 -13.03
CA ARG A 148 42.92 -27.05 -12.43
C ARG A 148 44.02 -27.17 -13.50
N VAL A 149 45.03 -26.33 -13.44
CA VAL A 149 46.23 -26.51 -14.29
C VAL A 149 47.07 -27.65 -13.68
N ILE A 150 47.12 -28.78 -14.41
CA ILE A 150 48.01 -29.88 -14.05
C ILE A 150 49.30 -29.65 -14.85
N ASN A 151 50.35 -29.18 -14.16
CA ASN A 151 51.71 -29.22 -14.72
C ASN A 151 52.28 -30.63 -14.54
N LYS A 152 52.72 -31.23 -15.66
CA LYS A 152 53.53 -32.43 -15.68
C LYS A 152 54.99 -32.11 -15.26
#